data_313acaebf99dbaa0afcc421db315cbd9
#
_entry.id   313acaebf99dbaa0afcc421db315cbd9
#
_cell.length_a   1.000
_cell.length_b   1.000
_cell.length_c   1.000
_cell.angle_alpha   90.00
_cell.angle_beta   90.00
_cell.angle_gamma   90.00
#
_symmetry.space_group_name_H-M   'P 1'
#
loop_
_entity.id
_entity.type
_entity.pdbx_description
1 polymer ?
#
loop_
_entity_poly.entity_id
_entity_poly.type
_entity_poly.pdbx_seq_one_letter_code
_entity_poly.pdbx_strand_id
1 'polypeptide(L)'
;MSEKHDQQALSPHSAFIGFRRENLLSCFSALCEHASMTRADLAAATDLSIMTTGKIADAMIASGVLTEQKHPSAGAGRRPGTLCFSAKPIFLILNVSSRRFTAHTISPSMHCKEICIHDYNDVFPFDDNLLIFLNAVRRSCNTTKESVPYLAVITAPEDDKRQSIMRSLPISPRSTQHMLEYMTKIMRRDCDLVLDEVTAAQHCFQSVSAYKNVDCGAFLCLSSMTYATVWMRGNLLSPRVCRIGELMMPAHKRISDALADTFCTEDAIEPTAYAISSLETFFTPDCILIESDRFRIDEPFLQGVYKALAKILPADSRIIPLSQANADPCAAVCGCANELRRRWYYDMTGIR
;
A
#
# COMPACT_ATOMS: atom_id res chain seq x y z
N MET A 1 4.85 -49.22 18.45
CA MET A 1 5.17 -48.67 17.10
C MET A 1 4.00 -47.81 16.69
N SER A 2 4.16 -46.51 16.82
CA SER A 2 3.13 -45.51 16.51
C SER A 2 3.61 -44.78 15.25
N GLU A 3 2.95 -45.08 14.13
CA GLU A 3 3.19 -44.37 12.86
C GLU A 3 2.68 -42.93 13.00
N LYS A 4 3.62 -42.01 13.10
CA LYS A 4 3.34 -40.60 12.88
C LYS A 4 3.04 -40.42 11.39
N HIS A 5 1.76 -40.21 11.06
CA HIS A 5 1.37 -39.66 9.79
C HIS A 5 1.98 -38.26 9.68
N ASP A 6 3.08 -38.16 8.93
CA ASP A 6 3.54 -36.90 8.36
C ASP A 6 2.42 -36.36 7.45
N GLN A 7 1.65 -35.42 7.96
CA GLN A 7 0.82 -34.56 7.13
C GLN A 7 1.79 -33.68 6.32
N GLN A 8 2.20 -34.18 5.16
CA GLN A 8 2.77 -33.32 4.12
C GLN A 8 1.74 -32.21 3.83
N ALA A 9 2.08 -30.99 4.20
CA ALA A 9 1.32 -29.83 3.81
C ALA A 9 1.24 -29.82 2.27
N LEU A 10 0.09 -30.16 1.73
CA LEU A 10 -0.22 -30.06 0.31
C LEU A 10 0.15 -28.65 -0.14
N SER A 11 0.90 -28.55 -1.24
CA SER A 11 1.21 -27.23 -1.79
C SER A 11 -0.11 -26.47 -2.00
N PRO A 12 -0.21 -25.19 -1.67
CA PRO A 12 -1.45 -24.41 -1.80
C PRO A 12 -2.12 -24.60 -3.16
N HIS A 13 -1.31 -24.76 -4.21
CA HIS A 13 -1.75 -24.98 -5.59
C HIS A 13 -2.60 -26.25 -5.78
N SER A 14 -2.34 -27.33 -5.04
CA SER A 14 -3.09 -28.58 -5.20
C SER A 14 -4.52 -28.49 -4.66
N ALA A 15 -4.80 -27.59 -3.75
CA ALA A 15 -6.12 -27.43 -3.13
C ALA A 15 -7.18 -26.86 -4.10
N PHE A 16 -6.75 -26.17 -5.17
CA PHE A 16 -7.64 -25.50 -6.11
C PHE A 16 -7.82 -26.23 -7.46
N ILE A 17 -7.20 -27.40 -7.60
CA ILE A 17 -7.34 -28.22 -8.82
C ILE A 17 -8.81 -28.65 -8.97
N GLY A 18 -9.40 -28.38 -10.12
CA GLY A 18 -10.77 -28.77 -10.47
C GLY A 18 -11.83 -27.69 -10.25
N PHE A 19 -11.48 -26.53 -9.71
CA PHE A 19 -12.40 -25.38 -9.68
C PHE A 19 -12.29 -24.55 -10.94
N ARG A 20 -13.43 -23.97 -11.37
CA ARG A 20 -13.42 -22.97 -12.43
C ARG A 20 -12.76 -21.69 -11.93
N ARG A 21 -11.87 -21.15 -12.75
CA ARG A 21 -11.09 -19.95 -12.48
C ARG A 21 -11.95 -18.77 -12.08
N GLU A 22 -13.04 -18.54 -12.84
CA GLU A 22 -13.98 -17.45 -12.63
C GLU A 22 -14.66 -17.54 -11.26
N ASN A 23 -15.04 -18.75 -10.86
CA ASN A 23 -15.67 -19.00 -9.55
C ASN A 23 -14.71 -18.69 -8.38
N LEU A 24 -13.43 -19.06 -8.54
CA LEU A 24 -12.41 -18.75 -7.52
C LEU A 24 -12.19 -17.24 -7.42
N LEU A 25 -12.08 -16.56 -8.56
CA LEU A 25 -11.91 -15.10 -8.62
C LEU A 25 -13.12 -14.37 -8.01
N SER A 26 -14.34 -14.80 -8.34
CA SER A 26 -15.57 -14.23 -7.81
C SER A 26 -15.62 -14.36 -6.28
N CYS A 27 -15.33 -15.55 -5.74
CA CYS A 27 -15.28 -15.76 -4.29
C CYS A 27 -14.20 -14.92 -3.62
N PHE A 28 -13.00 -14.84 -4.21
CA PHE A 28 -11.92 -14.03 -3.66
C PHE A 28 -12.26 -12.53 -3.67
N SER A 29 -12.82 -12.03 -4.76
CA SER A 29 -13.24 -10.61 -4.88
C SER A 29 -14.31 -10.26 -3.84
N ALA A 30 -15.35 -11.10 -3.69
CA ALA A 30 -16.38 -10.90 -2.70
C ALA A 30 -15.81 -10.86 -1.27
N LEU A 31 -14.88 -11.77 -0.95
CA LEU A 31 -14.18 -11.78 0.35
C LEU A 31 -13.26 -10.56 0.56
N CYS A 32 -12.70 -9.99 -0.51
CA CYS A 32 -11.91 -8.76 -0.42
C CYS A 32 -12.77 -7.52 -0.15
N GLU A 33 -14.00 -7.52 -0.61
CA GLU A 33 -14.93 -6.40 -0.44
C GLU A 33 -15.57 -6.39 0.96
N HIS A 34 -15.66 -7.55 1.59
CA HIS A 34 -16.28 -7.73 2.90
C HIS A 34 -15.25 -8.26 3.91
N ALA A 35 -15.16 -7.62 5.06
CA ALA A 35 -14.20 -8.02 6.12
C ALA A 35 -14.46 -9.45 6.62
N SER A 36 -15.73 -9.88 6.60
CA SER A 36 -16.16 -11.23 6.96
C SER A 36 -17.53 -11.53 6.37
N MET A 37 -17.81 -12.80 6.03
CA MET A 37 -19.11 -13.21 5.50
C MET A 37 -19.38 -14.68 5.80
N THR A 38 -20.64 -15.07 5.86
CA THR A 38 -21.01 -16.47 5.98
C THR A 38 -20.89 -17.18 4.63
N ARG A 39 -20.89 -18.52 4.61
CA ARG A 39 -20.92 -19.30 3.36
C ARG A 39 -22.15 -18.98 2.50
N ALA A 40 -23.28 -18.68 3.15
CA ALA A 40 -24.51 -18.31 2.45
C ALA A 40 -24.40 -16.92 1.81
N ASP A 41 -23.81 -15.93 2.55
CA ASP A 41 -23.59 -14.59 2.02
C ASP A 41 -22.60 -14.64 0.84
N LEU A 42 -21.55 -15.45 0.94
CA LEU A 42 -20.61 -15.65 -0.15
C LEU A 42 -21.27 -16.25 -1.40
N ALA A 43 -22.19 -17.22 -1.22
CA ALA A 43 -22.94 -17.79 -2.32
C ALA A 43 -23.86 -16.74 -2.97
N ALA A 44 -24.56 -15.94 -2.17
CA ALA A 44 -25.41 -14.85 -2.66
C ALA A 44 -24.62 -13.76 -3.40
N ALA A 45 -23.43 -13.38 -2.86
CA ALA A 45 -22.59 -12.34 -3.46
C ALA A 45 -21.94 -12.75 -4.79
N THR A 46 -21.76 -14.07 -5.01
CA THR A 46 -21.08 -14.63 -6.19
C THR A 46 -22.03 -15.25 -7.22
N ASP A 47 -23.32 -15.33 -6.93
CA ASP A 47 -24.32 -16.03 -7.74
C ASP A 47 -23.95 -17.52 -7.99
N LEU A 48 -23.21 -18.13 -7.05
CA LEU A 48 -22.81 -19.53 -7.09
C LEU A 48 -23.72 -20.37 -6.17
N SER A 49 -23.83 -21.66 -6.49
CA SER A 49 -24.53 -22.58 -5.59
C SER A 49 -23.81 -22.67 -4.25
N ILE A 50 -24.58 -22.84 -3.15
CA ILE A 50 -24.03 -23.04 -1.78
C ILE A 50 -23.05 -24.21 -1.72
N MET A 51 -23.27 -25.24 -2.53
CA MET A 51 -22.37 -26.39 -2.63
C MET A 51 -21.03 -26.02 -3.26
N THR A 52 -21.03 -25.25 -4.37
CA THR A 52 -19.82 -24.80 -5.05
C THR A 52 -19.03 -23.86 -4.15
N THR A 53 -19.71 -22.88 -3.57
CA THR A 53 -19.09 -21.91 -2.66
C THR A 53 -18.54 -22.58 -1.41
N GLY A 54 -19.26 -23.59 -0.85
CA GLY A 54 -18.80 -24.37 0.29
C GLY A 54 -17.50 -25.10 -0.01
N LYS A 55 -17.40 -25.79 -1.15
CA LYS A 55 -16.17 -26.49 -1.57
C LYS A 55 -14.99 -25.53 -1.78
N ILE A 56 -15.22 -24.35 -2.39
CA ILE A 56 -14.19 -23.32 -2.57
C ILE A 56 -13.72 -22.80 -1.21
N ALA A 57 -14.65 -22.48 -0.30
CA ALA A 57 -14.31 -22.03 1.04
C ALA A 57 -13.52 -23.10 1.82
N ASP A 58 -13.89 -24.38 1.73
CA ASP A 58 -13.15 -25.47 2.37
C ASP A 58 -11.72 -25.58 1.81
N ALA A 59 -11.54 -25.44 0.51
CA ALA A 59 -10.21 -25.42 -0.11
C ALA A 59 -9.39 -24.22 0.35
N MET A 60 -9.99 -23.03 0.46
CA MET A 60 -9.33 -21.83 0.98
C MET A 60 -8.96 -21.95 2.47
N ILE A 61 -9.79 -22.62 3.27
CA ILE A 61 -9.48 -22.91 4.68
C ILE A 61 -8.34 -23.92 4.77
N ALA A 62 -8.41 -25.01 4.01
CA ALA A 62 -7.37 -26.05 4.00
C ALA A 62 -6.00 -25.51 3.55
N SER A 63 -5.97 -24.53 2.65
CA SER A 63 -4.74 -23.86 2.23
C SER A 63 -4.28 -22.76 3.19
N GLY A 64 -5.01 -22.48 4.27
CA GLY A 64 -4.67 -21.43 5.24
C GLY A 64 -4.94 -19.99 4.78
N VAL A 65 -5.63 -19.82 3.67
CA VAL A 65 -6.05 -18.51 3.13
C VAL A 65 -7.15 -17.91 4.00
N LEU A 66 -8.14 -18.74 4.36
CA LEU A 66 -9.27 -18.37 5.20
C LEU A 66 -9.23 -19.09 6.54
N THR A 67 -9.92 -18.49 7.48
CA THR A 67 -10.31 -19.10 8.75
C THR A 67 -11.82 -18.99 8.90
N GLU A 68 -12.44 -20.00 9.52
CA GLU A 68 -13.86 -19.96 9.85
C GLU A 68 -14.04 -19.77 11.36
N GLN A 69 -14.55 -18.60 11.75
CA GLN A 69 -14.84 -18.27 13.14
C GLN A 69 -16.23 -18.78 13.50
N LYS A 70 -16.28 -19.64 14.52
CA LYS A 70 -17.54 -20.16 15.07
C LYS A 70 -18.03 -19.22 16.16
N HIS A 71 -19.25 -18.72 16.01
CA HIS A 71 -19.87 -17.89 17.04
C HIS A 71 -20.54 -18.78 18.10
N PRO A 72 -20.37 -18.50 19.41
CA PRO A 72 -21.09 -19.22 20.44
C PRO A 72 -22.59 -19.00 20.26
N SER A 73 -23.36 -20.11 20.32
CA SER A 73 -24.82 -20.07 20.21
C SER A 73 -25.42 -19.57 21.52
N ALA A 74 -26.18 -18.47 21.46
CA ALA A 74 -26.98 -17.96 22.58
C ALA A 74 -28.43 -18.50 22.56
N GLY A 75 -28.69 -19.67 21.93
CA GLY A 75 -30.04 -20.25 21.79
C GLY A 75 -30.04 -21.59 21.03
N ALA A 76 -31.24 -22.18 20.85
CA ALA A 76 -31.44 -23.49 20.24
C ALA A 76 -31.20 -23.51 18.71
N GLY A 77 -29.99 -23.27 18.27
CA GLY A 77 -29.58 -23.37 16.87
C GLY A 77 -28.12 -23.01 16.70
N ARG A 78 -27.38 -23.79 15.88
CA ARG A 78 -25.99 -23.53 15.56
C ARG A 78 -25.93 -22.32 14.60
N ARG A 79 -25.37 -21.18 15.04
CA ARG A 79 -25.12 -20.06 14.15
C ARG A 79 -24.10 -20.44 13.07
N PRO A 80 -24.30 -20.00 11.82
CA PRO A 80 -23.34 -20.24 10.75
C PRO A 80 -21.99 -19.62 11.12
N GLY A 81 -20.91 -20.30 10.78
CA GLY A 81 -19.56 -19.77 10.93
C GLY A 81 -19.31 -18.60 9.95
N THR A 82 -18.43 -17.70 10.34
CA THR A 82 -18.04 -16.55 9.53
C THR A 82 -16.66 -16.79 8.92
N LEU A 83 -16.57 -16.68 7.61
CA LEU A 83 -15.32 -16.76 6.84
C LEU A 83 -14.59 -15.42 6.92
N CYS A 84 -13.31 -15.44 7.25
CA CYS A 84 -12.42 -14.29 7.24
C CYS A 84 -11.07 -14.71 6.65
N PHE A 85 -10.33 -13.75 6.06
CA PHE A 85 -8.94 -14.01 5.72
C PHE A 85 -8.10 -14.32 6.95
N SER A 86 -7.10 -15.18 6.77
CA SER A 86 -6.16 -15.53 7.84
C SER A 86 -5.44 -14.28 8.37
N ALA A 87 -5.30 -14.18 9.68
CA ALA A 87 -4.55 -13.13 10.34
C ALA A 87 -3.02 -13.40 10.38
N LYS A 88 -2.58 -14.59 9.95
CA LYS A 88 -1.15 -14.91 9.93
C LYS A 88 -0.43 -14.07 8.88
N PRO A 89 0.66 -13.36 9.23
CA PRO A 89 1.44 -12.61 8.26
C PRO A 89 2.05 -13.52 7.19
N ILE A 90 1.92 -13.15 5.93
CA ILE A 90 2.53 -13.84 4.79
C ILE A 90 3.27 -12.89 3.85
N PHE A 91 3.06 -11.59 3.98
CA PHE A 91 3.72 -10.56 3.17
C PHE A 91 4.71 -9.77 4.02
N LEU A 92 5.90 -9.54 3.49
CA LEU A 92 6.89 -8.60 3.99
C LEU A 92 7.05 -7.49 2.95
N ILE A 93 6.81 -6.26 3.36
CA ILE A 93 6.98 -5.08 2.51
C ILE A 93 8.08 -4.22 3.08
N LEU A 94 9.08 -3.93 2.25
CA LEU A 94 10.17 -3.02 2.56
C LEU A 94 9.95 -1.73 1.79
N ASN A 95 9.75 -0.62 2.49
CA ASN A 95 9.68 0.70 1.87
C ASN A 95 11.02 1.41 2.04
N VAL A 96 11.70 1.65 0.93
CA VAL A 96 12.99 2.35 0.84
C VAL A 96 12.91 3.58 -0.08
N SER A 97 11.69 4.12 -0.24
CA SER A 97 11.41 5.23 -1.14
C SER A 97 11.81 6.60 -0.57
N SER A 98 11.95 6.72 0.74
CA SER A 98 12.20 8.00 1.43
C SER A 98 13.44 7.91 2.33
N ARG A 99 13.72 9.00 3.07
CA ARG A 99 14.78 9.02 4.09
C ARG A 99 14.45 8.17 5.33
N ARG A 100 13.25 7.64 5.42
CA ARG A 100 12.82 6.70 6.45
C ARG A 100 12.51 5.35 5.82
N PHE A 101 13.38 4.38 6.03
CA PHE A 101 13.13 3.01 5.59
C PHE A 101 12.23 2.33 6.61
N THR A 102 11.18 1.68 6.12
CA THR A 102 10.24 0.96 6.97
C THR A 102 10.03 -0.47 6.48
N ALA A 103 9.77 -1.37 7.41
CA ALA A 103 9.42 -2.75 7.10
C ALA A 103 8.12 -3.14 7.79
N HIS A 104 7.23 -3.74 7.03
CA HIS A 104 5.91 -4.14 7.48
C HIS A 104 5.65 -5.60 7.19
N THR A 105 5.06 -6.31 8.15
CA THR A 105 4.48 -7.62 7.91
C THR A 105 2.97 -7.48 7.78
N ILE A 106 2.39 -8.14 6.77
CA ILE A 106 0.98 -8.01 6.45
C ILE A 106 0.36 -9.39 6.27
N SER A 107 -0.83 -9.56 6.82
CA SER A 107 -1.63 -10.78 6.65
C SER A 107 -2.56 -10.69 5.44
N PRO A 108 -3.11 -11.83 4.96
CA PRO A 108 -4.16 -11.80 3.93
C PRO A 108 -5.39 -10.97 4.31
N SER A 109 -5.67 -10.82 5.61
CA SER A 109 -6.73 -9.94 6.13
C SER A 109 -6.37 -8.45 6.11
N MET A 110 -5.21 -8.09 5.52
CA MET A 110 -4.68 -6.72 5.48
C MET A 110 -4.34 -6.13 6.85
N HIS A 111 -4.20 -6.97 7.88
CA HIS A 111 -3.65 -6.52 9.15
C HIS A 111 -2.15 -6.25 8.97
N CYS A 112 -1.78 -4.99 9.09
CA CYS A 112 -0.42 -4.49 8.92
C CYS A 112 0.25 -4.30 10.28
N LYS A 113 1.50 -4.70 10.39
CA LYS A 113 2.35 -4.46 11.55
C LYS A 113 3.70 -3.95 11.10
N GLU A 114 4.05 -2.75 11.50
CA GLU A 114 5.41 -2.24 11.33
C GLU A 114 6.37 -3.02 12.26
N ILE A 115 7.44 -3.54 11.71
CA ILE A 115 8.42 -4.36 12.42
C ILE A 115 9.80 -3.72 12.53
N CYS A 116 10.08 -2.73 11.70
CA CYS A 116 11.36 -2.04 11.68
C CYS A 116 11.23 -0.65 11.06
N ILE A 117 11.91 0.32 11.67
CA ILE A 117 12.12 1.67 11.14
C ILE A 117 13.62 1.94 11.16
N HIS A 118 14.12 2.59 10.12
CA HIS A 118 15.48 3.09 10.04
C HIS A 118 15.48 4.48 9.41
N ASP A 119 15.79 5.51 10.21
CA ASP A 119 15.98 6.85 9.69
C ASP A 119 17.35 6.91 9.00
N TYR A 120 17.34 7.39 7.76
CA TYR A 120 18.53 7.49 6.94
C TYR A 120 19.56 8.43 7.60
N ASN A 121 20.78 7.96 7.71
CA ASN A 121 21.89 8.75 8.21
C ASN A 121 22.78 9.22 7.06
N ASP A 122 22.80 10.53 6.81
CA ASP A 122 23.59 11.16 5.73
C ASP A 122 25.12 10.98 5.86
N VAL A 123 25.59 10.57 7.05
CA VAL A 123 27.03 10.28 7.27
C VAL A 123 27.46 9.00 6.57
N PHE A 124 26.53 8.05 6.37
CA PHE A 124 26.81 6.76 5.74
C PHE A 124 26.33 6.73 4.28
N PRO A 125 27.04 5.98 3.41
CA PRO A 125 26.54 5.66 2.07
C PRO A 125 25.17 4.98 2.11
N PHE A 126 24.42 5.06 1.00
CA PHE A 126 23.12 4.39 0.88
C PHE A 126 23.20 2.88 1.18
N ASP A 127 24.21 2.20 0.63
CA ASP A 127 24.38 0.76 0.79
C ASP A 127 24.57 0.37 2.28
N ASP A 128 25.25 1.20 3.07
CA ASP A 128 25.45 0.97 4.50
C ASP A 128 24.16 1.17 5.30
N ASN A 129 23.41 2.25 5.01
CA ASN A 129 22.08 2.46 5.58
C ASN A 129 21.14 1.29 5.27
N LEU A 130 21.14 0.85 4.01
CA LEU A 130 20.34 -0.30 3.57
C LEU A 130 20.77 -1.58 4.27
N LEU A 131 22.07 -1.82 4.43
CA LEU A 131 22.59 -3.00 5.14
C LEU A 131 22.16 -3.02 6.61
N ILE A 132 22.26 -1.89 7.30
CA ILE A 132 21.83 -1.75 8.71
C ILE A 132 20.34 -2.09 8.81
N PHE A 133 19.51 -1.48 7.94
CA PHE A 133 18.08 -1.72 7.88
C PHE A 133 17.74 -3.20 7.62
N LEU A 134 18.30 -3.82 6.57
CA LEU A 134 18.01 -5.20 6.22
C LEU A 134 18.43 -6.20 7.31
N ASN A 135 19.54 -5.94 7.99
CA ASN A 135 19.95 -6.76 9.13
C ASN A 135 19.00 -6.62 10.33
N ALA A 136 18.46 -5.43 10.57
CA ALA A 136 17.43 -5.22 11.59
C ALA A 136 16.13 -5.95 11.24
N VAL A 137 15.68 -5.87 9.99
CA VAL A 137 14.50 -6.61 9.48
C VAL A 137 14.68 -8.11 9.65
N ARG A 138 15.84 -8.66 9.26
CA ARG A 138 16.11 -10.10 9.44
C ARG A 138 16.02 -10.54 10.90
N ARG A 139 16.57 -9.74 11.83
CA ARG A 139 16.46 -10.03 13.27
C ARG A 139 15.01 -10.03 13.72
N SER A 140 14.23 -9.03 13.31
CA SER A 140 12.81 -8.94 13.65
C SER A 140 11.99 -10.12 13.09
N CYS A 141 12.24 -10.54 11.85
CA CYS A 141 11.59 -11.71 11.26
C CYS A 141 11.99 -13.02 11.95
N ASN A 142 13.27 -13.18 12.36
CA ASN A 142 13.75 -14.40 13.02
C ASN A 142 13.20 -14.53 14.45
N THR A 143 12.99 -13.42 15.15
CA THR A 143 12.42 -13.43 16.51
C THR A 143 10.94 -13.85 16.52
N THR A 144 10.21 -13.59 15.46
CA THR A 144 8.78 -13.97 15.34
C THR A 144 8.58 -15.45 14.96
N LYS A 145 9.64 -16.18 14.59
CA LYS A 145 9.60 -17.57 14.07
C LYS A 145 8.60 -17.78 12.92
N GLU A 146 8.10 -16.70 12.35
CA GLU A 146 7.14 -16.74 11.24
C GLU A 146 7.90 -16.67 9.92
N SER A 147 7.72 -17.69 9.10
CA SER A 147 8.15 -17.62 7.72
C SER A 147 7.19 -16.71 6.98
N VAL A 148 7.65 -15.55 6.53
CA VAL A 148 6.89 -14.65 5.67
C VAL A 148 7.30 -14.91 4.23
N PRO A 149 6.52 -15.68 3.45
CA PRO A 149 6.97 -16.23 2.17
C PRO A 149 7.07 -15.22 1.04
N TYR A 150 6.33 -14.11 1.11
CA TYR A 150 6.29 -13.12 0.02
C TYR A 150 6.99 -11.82 0.41
N LEU A 151 7.84 -11.31 -0.49
CA LEU A 151 8.61 -10.09 -0.30
C LEU A 151 8.27 -9.07 -1.38
N ALA A 152 7.89 -7.87 -0.97
CA ALA A 152 7.78 -6.73 -1.87
C ALA A 152 8.71 -5.59 -1.44
N VAL A 153 9.10 -4.78 -2.41
CA VAL A 153 9.92 -3.58 -2.21
C VAL A 153 9.26 -2.38 -2.85
N ILE A 154 9.14 -1.31 -2.09
CA ILE A 154 8.72 0.00 -2.58
C ILE A 154 9.97 0.86 -2.71
N THR A 155 10.16 1.43 -3.90
CA THR A 155 11.30 2.28 -4.25
C THR A 155 10.85 3.71 -4.48
N ALA A 156 11.80 4.64 -4.48
CA ALA A 156 11.54 5.97 -5.03
C ALA A 156 11.20 5.87 -6.53
N PRO A 157 10.37 6.80 -7.06
CA PRO A 157 10.06 6.84 -8.47
C PRO A 157 11.33 7.02 -9.31
N GLU A 158 11.52 6.18 -10.33
CA GLU A 158 12.63 6.32 -11.29
C GLU A 158 12.32 7.48 -12.24
N ASP A 159 13.24 8.44 -12.31
CA ASP A 159 13.20 9.50 -13.29
C ASP A 159 14.33 9.33 -14.30
N ASP A 160 13.98 8.85 -15.46
CA ASP A 160 14.88 8.43 -16.56
C ASP A 160 15.80 9.56 -17.11
N LYS A 161 15.61 10.81 -16.71
CA LYS A 161 16.30 11.94 -17.36
C LYS A 161 17.00 12.93 -16.46
N ARG A 162 16.94 12.84 -15.13
CA ARG A 162 17.51 13.89 -14.26
C ARG A 162 18.18 13.38 -12.99
N GLN A 163 19.43 13.00 -13.11
CA GLN A 163 20.36 12.81 -11.98
C GLN A 163 20.45 14.02 -11.02
N SER A 164 19.89 15.18 -11.38
CA SER A 164 20.00 16.41 -10.57
C SER A 164 19.05 16.44 -9.36
N ILE A 165 17.92 15.76 -9.40
CA ILE A 165 16.96 15.71 -8.29
C ILE A 165 17.33 14.60 -7.30
N MET A 166 17.94 13.52 -7.78
CA MET A 166 18.50 12.47 -6.92
C MET A 166 19.68 12.94 -6.05
N ARG A 167 20.25 14.13 -6.31
CA ARG A 167 21.28 14.71 -5.43
C ARG A 167 20.74 15.12 -4.06
N SER A 168 19.45 15.32 -3.92
CA SER A 168 18.82 15.60 -2.62
C SER A 168 18.32 14.34 -1.91
N LEU A 169 18.18 13.21 -2.63
CA LEU A 169 17.97 11.90 -2.02
C LEU A 169 19.34 11.24 -1.87
N PRO A 170 19.58 10.59 -0.73
CA PRO A 170 20.82 9.85 -0.49
C PRO A 170 20.93 8.58 -1.34
N ILE A 171 19.99 8.33 -2.24
CA ILE A 171 20.01 7.18 -3.13
C ILE A 171 21.06 7.44 -4.20
N SER A 172 22.16 6.72 -4.11
CA SER A 172 23.17 6.67 -5.17
C SER A 172 22.48 6.32 -6.50
N PRO A 173 22.93 6.86 -7.64
CA PRO A 173 22.41 6.54 -8.97
C PRO A 173 22.68 5.10 -9.42
N ARG A 174 23.05 4.20 -8.51
CA ARG A 174 23.04 2.78 -8.77
C ARG A 174 21.60 2.36 -9.00
N SER A 175 21.35 1.75 -10.14
CA SER A 175 20.03 1.36 -10.63
C SER A 175 19.22 0.62 -9.55
N THR A 176 17.90 0.72 -9.58
CA THR A 176 16.97 -0.11 -8.79
C THR A 176 17.37 -1.58 -8.86
N GLN A 177 17.85 -2.04 -10.00
CA GLN A 177 18.36 -3.39 -10.17
C GLN A 177 19.53 -3.72 -9.24
N HIS A 178 20.52 -2.85 -9.11
CA HIS A 178 21.65 -3.06 -8.20
C HIS A 178 21.20 -3.14 -6.73
N MET A 179 20.26 -2.27 -6.35
CA MET A 179 19.66 -2.31 -5.01
C MET A 179 18.95 -3.65 -4.76
N LEU A 180 18.16 -4.12 -5.72
CA LEU A 180 17.45 -5.41 -5.62
C LEU A 180 18.40 -6.60 -5.54
N GLU A 181 19.46 -6.62 -6.35
CA GLU A 181 20.50 -7.66 -6.29
C GLU A 181 21.18 -7.67 -4.91
N TYR A 182 21.47 -6.48 -4.37
CA TYR A 182 22.05 -6.35 -3.03
C TYR A 182 21.07 -6.84 -1.95
N MET A 183 19.79 -6.47 -2.04
CA MET A 183 18.74 -6.92 -1.12
C MET A 183 18.55 -8.44 -1.18
N THR A 184 18.48 -9.03 -2.39
CA THR A 184 18.39 -10.47 -2.59
C THR A 184 19.53 -11.20 -1.90
N LYS A 185 20.77 -10.70 -2.04
CA LYS A 185 21.96 -11.27 -1.39
C LYS A 185 21.88 -11.24 0.14
N ILE A 186 21.40 -10.13 0.72
CA ILE A 186 21.30 -9.96 2.18
C ILE A 186 20.11 -10.74 2.74
N MET A 187 18.95 -10.64 2.09
CA MET A 187 17.73 -11.32 2.53
C MET A 187 17.72 -12.82 2.19
N ARG A 188 18.60 -13.26 1.30
CA ARG A 188 18.71 -14.64 0.79
C ARG A 188 17.40 -15.13 0.14
N ARG A 189 16.71 -14.24 -0.54
CA ARG A 189 15.47 -14.53 -1.27
C ARG A 189 15.22 -13.46 -2.31
N ASP A 190 14.54 -13.85 -3.37
CA ASP A 190 14.11 -12.95 -4.42
C ASP A 190 12.94 -12.07 -3.96
N CYS A 191 12.75 -10.98 -4.68
CA CYS A 191 11.64 -10.07 -4.47
C CYS A 191 10.49 -10.46 -5.41
N ASP A 192 9.30 -10.68 -4.84
CA ASP A 192 8.11 -11.09 -5.62
C ASP A 192 7.45 -9.90 -6.33
N LEU A 193 7.62 -8.70 -5.77
CA LEU A 193 7.02 -7.48 -6.30
C LEU A 193 7.92 -6.27 -6.03
N VAL A 194 8.14 -5.47 -7.05
CA VAL A 194 8.78 -4.16 -6.93
C VAL A 194 7.84 -3.12 -7.50
N LEU A 195 7.54 -2.09 -6.72
CA LEU A 195 6.75 -0.95 -7.13
C LEU A 195 7.49 0.34 -6.76
N ASP A 196 7.34 1.37 -7.60
CA ASP A 196 7.62 2.71 -7.13
C ASP A 196 6.49 3.19 -6.19
N GLU A 197 6.81 4.14 -5.32
CA GLU A 197 5.91 4.66 -4.29
C GLU A 197 4.60 5.20 -4.88
N VAL A 198 4.66 5.80 -6.05
CA VAL A 198 3.53 6.38 -6.77
C VAL A 198 2.56 5.30 -7.24
N THR A 199 3.09 4.30 -7.95
CA THR A 199 2.31 3.15 -8.41
C THR A 199 1.73 2.39 -7.22
N ALA A 200 2.50 2.23 -6.15
CA ALA A 200 2.04 1.61 -4.93
C ALA A 200 0.87 2.39 -4.31
N ALA A 201 0.97 3.71 -4.16
CA ALA A 201 -0.10 4.55 -3.64
C ALA A 201 -1.38 4.47 -4.51
N GLN A 202 -1.24 4.44 -5.84
CA GLN A 202 -2.37 4.27 -6.75
C GLN A 202 -3.15 2.97 -6.47
N HIS A 203 -2.47 1.86 -6.25
CA HIS A 203 -3.14 0.61 -5.90
C HIS A 203 -3.92 0.69 -4.58
N CYS A 204 -3.51 1.55 -3.65
CA CYS A 204 -4.29 1.82 -2.45
C CYS A 204 -5.64 2.46 -2.80
N PHE A 205 -5.65 3.49 -3.64
CA PHE A 205 -6.88 4.20 -3.99
C PHE A 205 -7.86 3.33 -4.77
N GLN A 206 -7.36 2.52 -5.70
CA GLN A 206 -8.20 1.59 -6.46
C GLN A 206 -8.91 0.57 -5.56
N SER A 207 -8.35 0.28 -4.39
CA SER A 207 -8.92 -0.70 -3.46
C SER A 207 -9.91 -0.11 -2.46
N VAL A 208 -9.90 1.21 -2.24
CA VAL A 208 -10.80 1.87 -1.28
C VAL A 208 -12.13 2.18 -1.95
N SER A 209 -13.21 1.57 -1.42
CA SER A 209 -14.56 1.70 -2.00
C SER A 209 -15.05 3.15 -2.13
N ALA A 210 -14.65 4.03 -1.21
CA ALA A 210 -14.97 5.44 -1.24
C ALA A 210 -14.47 6.18 -2.49
N TYR A 211 -13.39 5.67 -3.13
CA TYR A 211 -12.78 6.31 -4.29
C TYR A 211 -13.02 5.56 -5.61
N LYS A 212 -13.71 4.43 -5.58
CA LYS A 212 -14.04 3.66 -6.80
C LYS A 212 -14.89 4.46 -7.80
N ASN A 213 -15.69 5.40 -7.31
CA ASN A 213 -16.62 6.21 -8.12
C ASN A 213 -16.11 7.63 -8.37
N VAL A 214 -14.86 7.94 -8.04
CA VAL A 214 -14.25 9.24 -8.29
C VAL A 214 -13.74 9.29 -9.72
N ASP A 215 -14.26 10.23 -10.53
CA ASP A 215 -13.84 10.37 -11.92
C ASP A 215 -12.42 10.89 -12.04
N CYS A 216 -12.03 11.88 -11.25
CA CYS A 216 -10.69 12.44 -11.18
C CYS A 216 -10.23 12.57 -9.73
N GLY A 217 -9.14 11.95 -9.38
CA GLY A 217 -8.56 12.08 -8.05
C GLY A 217 -7.08 12.41 -8.12
N ALA A 218 -6.55 13.03 -7.05
CA ALA A 218 -5.13 13.29 -6.92
C ALA A 218 -4.59 12.75 -5.59
N PHE A 219 -3.35 12.29 -5.62
CA PHE A 219 -2.54 11.99 -4.45
C PHE A 219 -1.39 12.99 -4.39
N LEU A 220 -1.25 13.66 -3.28
CA LEU A 220 -0.20 14.64 -3.02
C LEU A 220 0.69 14.13 -1.89
N CYS A 221 1.93 13.82 -2.21
CA CYS A 221 2.96 13.47 -1.25
C CYS A 221 3.80 14.68 -0.89
N LEU A 222 3.73 15.09 0.37
CA LEU A 222 4.47 16.22 0.93
C LEU A 222 5.75 15.69 1.61
N SER A 223 6.79 15.59 0.83
CA SER A 223 8.10 15.11 1.28
C SER A 223 9.21 16.05 0.81
N SER A 224 10.46 15.69 1.01
CA SER A 224 11.61 16.41 0.46
C SER A 224 11.58 16.51 -1.07
N MET A 225 10.84 15.61 -1.72
CA MET A 225 10.50 15.67 -3.15
C MET A 225 8.99 15.67 -3.28
N THR A 226 8.38 16.83 -3.08
CA THR A 226 6.92 16.95 -3.18
C THR A 226 6.45 16.64 -4.59
N TYR A 227 5.59 15.64 -4.70
CA TYR A 227 5.04 15.20 -5.97
C TYR A 227 3.54 14.91 -5.86
N ALA A 228 2.89 14.88 -6.99
CA ALA A 228 1.50 14.45 -7.08
C ALA A 228 1.33 13.39 -8.16
N THR A 229 0.33 12.55 -8.00
CA THR A 229 -0.20 11.71 -9.06
C THR A 229 -1.66 11.99 -9.24
N VAL A 230 -2.12 11.89 -10.48
CA VAL A 230 -3.52 12.14 -10.84
C VAL A 230 -4.04 10.91 -11.57
N TRP A 231 -5.19 10.41 -11.17
CA TRP A 231 -5.89 9.35 -11.88
C TRP A 231 -7.24 9.85 -12.37
N MET A 232 -7.66 9.31 -13.50
CA MET A 232 -8.95 9.58 -14.10
C MET A 232 -9.63 8.28 -14.48
N ARG A 233 -10.83 8.06 -13.97
CA ARG A 233 -11.64 6.84 -14.21
C ARG A 233 -10.84 5.55 -13.93
N GLY A 234 -10.15 5.51 -12.81
CA GLY A 234 -9.34 4.38 -12.37
C GLY A 234 -7.99 4.18 -13.08
N ASN A 235 -7.67 5.02 -14.07
CA ASN A 235 -6.38 4.97 -14.77
C ASN A 235 -5.49 6.13 -14.35
N LEU A 236 -4.20 5.85 -14.17
CA LEU A 236 -3.20 6.89 -13.93
C LEU A 236 -3.07 7.74 -15.20
N LEU A 237 -3.23 9.05 -15.07
CA LEU A 237 -3.13 9.98 -16.20
C LEU A 237 -1.74 10.02 -16.81
N SER A 238 -0.72 9.81 -15.99
CA SER A 238 0.66 9.74 -16.44
C SER A 238 1.40 8.70 -15.61
N PRO A 239 2.17 7.80 -16.23
CA PRO A 239 3.10 6.94 -15.51
C PRO A 239 4.24 7.74 -14.86
N ARG A 240 4.27 9.05 -15.07
CA ARG A 240 5.27 9.97 -14.51
C ARG A 240 4.65 10.81 -13.41
N VAL A 241 5.41 10.97 -12.36
CA VAL A 241 5.08 11.84 -11.23
C VAL A 241 4.95 13.29 -11.69
N CYS A 242 3.84 13.94 -11.31
CA CYS A 242 3.73 15.38 -11.43
C CYS A 242 4.64 16.04 -10.39
N ARG A 243 5.69 16.71 -10.84
CA ARG A 243 6.67 17.42 -9.99
C ARG A 243 6.12 18.74 -9.49
N ILE A 244 5.06 18.67 -8.75
CA ILE A 244 4.38 19.87 -8.24
C ILE A 244 5.29 20.68 -7.31
N GLY A 245 6.21 20.01 -6.63
CA GLY A 245 7.19 20.63 -5.75
C GLY A 245 8.19 21.56 -6.44
N GLU A 246 8.39 21.40 -7.76
CA GLU A 246 9.26 22.27 -8.56
C GLU A 246 8.61 23.62 -8.92
N LEU A 247 7.31 23.77 -8.69
CA LEU A 247 6.61 25.02 -8.96
C LEU A 247 7.06 26.10 -7.98
N MET A 248 7.16 27.32 -8.51
CA MET A 248 7.55 28.49 -7.75
C MET A 248 6.35 29.13 -7.08
N MET A 249 6.48 29.40 -5.79
CA MET A 249 5.54 30.23 -5.04
C MET A 249 5.84 31.73 -5.30
N PRO A 250 4.90 32.64 -4.97
CA PRO A 250 5.10 34.10 -5.15
C PRO A 250 6.33 34.63 -4.43
N ALA A 251 6.79 34.00 -3.36
CA ALA A 251 8.00 34.34 -2.63
C ALA A 251 9.31 33.92 -3.31
N HIS A 252 9.28 33.55 -4.60
CA HIS A 252 10.41 33.02 -5.36
C HIS A 252 11.09 31.80 -4.75
N LYS A 253 10.36 31.00 -3.99
CA LYS A 253 10.80 29.75 -3.38
C LYS A 253 10.00 28.59 -4.00
N ARG A 254 10.68 27.48 -4.29
CA ARG A 254 9.98 26.28 -4.75
C ARG A 254 9.14 25.69 -3.63
N ILE A 255 8.04 25.02 -3.97
CA ILE A 255 7.18 24.33 -2.98
C ILE A 255 8.00 23.29 -2.21
N SER A 256 8.80 22.47 -2.90
CA SER A 256 9.68 21.48 -2.25
C SER A 256 10.69 22.10 -1.30
N ASP A 257 11.31 23.24 -1.68
CA ASP A 257 12.28 23.92 -0.82
C ASP A 257 11.59 24.49 0.43
N ALA A 258 10.40 25.06 0.26
CA ALA A 258 9.62 25.58 1.38
C ALA A 258 9.24 24.45 2.36
N LEU A 259 8.81 23.31 1.85
CA LEU A 259 8.48 22.14 2.66
C LEU A 259 9.73 21.47 3.26
N ALA A 260 10.88 21.51 2.57
CA ALA A 260 12.13 20.98 3.10
C ALA A 260 12.64 21.76 4.33
N ASP A 261 12.41 23.07 4.36
CA ASP A 261 12.78 23.94 5.49
C ASP A 261 11.72 23.99 6.60
N THR A 262 10.63 23.25 6.44
CA THR A 262 9.51 23.23 7.41
C THR A 262 9.91 22.48 8.68
N PHE A 263 9.81 23.16 9.81
CA PHE A 263 10.06 22.60 11.14
C PHE A 263 8.78 22.34 11.95
N CYS A 264 7.66 22.94 11.53
CA CYS A 264 6.37 22.73 12.15
C CYS A 264 5.26 22.59 11.11
N THR A 265 4.13 22.03 11.51
CA THR A 265 2.97 21.79 10.65
C THR A 265 2.40 23.08 10.06
N GLU A 266 2.47 24.19 10.80
CA GLU A 266 1.95 25.50 10.37
C GLU A 266 2.69 26.04 9.16
N ASP A 267 4.02 25.87 9.12
CA ASP A 267 4.86 26.36 7.99
C ASP A 267 4.56 25.57 6.70
N ALA A 268 4.02 24.37 6.78
CA ALA A 268 3.66 23.55 5.63
C ALA A 268 2.31 23.94 5.00
N ILE A 269 1.48 24.72 5.67
CA ILE A 269 0.12 25.05 5.21
C ILE A 269 0.14 25.78 3.87
N GLU A 270 0.91 26.87 3.79
CA GLU A 270 0.95 27.72 2.60
C GLU A 270 1.54 26.99 1.39
N PRO A 271 2.71 26.31 1.48
CA PRO A 271 3.24 25.52 0.37
C PRO A 271 2.28 24.42 -0.11
N THR A 272 1.59 23.77 0.82
CA THR A 272 0.58 22.76 0.49
C THR A 272 -0.60 23.37 -0.27
N ALA A 273 -1.08 24.53 0.16
CA ALA A 273 -2.16 25.22 -0.54
C ALA A 273 -1.77 25.61 -1.97
N TYR A 274 -0.53 26.05 -2.22
CA TYR A 274 -0.03 26.30 -3.57
C TYR A 274 0.06 25.03 -4.42
N ALA A 275 0.49 23.91 -3.85
CA ALA A 275 0.48 22.62 -4.53
C ALA A 275 -0.93 22.21 -4.96
N ILE A 276 -1.89 22.34 -4.05
CA ILE A 276 -3.30 21.99 -4.30
C ILE A 276 -3.93 22.94 -5.33
N SER A 277 -3.69 24.24 -5.24
CA SER A 277 -4.22 25.21 -6.22
C SER A 277 -3.71 24.91 -7.64
N SER A 278 -2.49 24.44 -7.76
CA SER A 278 -1.94 24.02 -9.05
C SER A 278 -2.62 22.76 -9.58
N LEU A 279 -2.87 21.78 -8.72
CA LEU A 279 -3.63 20.57 -9.10
C LEU A 279 -5.07 20.91 -9.53
N GLU A 280 -5.74 21.82 -8.82
CA GLU A 280 -7.07 22.28 -9.19
C GLU A 280 -7.07 22.99 -10.54
N THR A 281 -6.09 23.87 -10.79
CA THR A 281 -5.98 24.62 -12.03
C THR A 281 -5.82 23.73 -13.27
N PHE A 282 -5.06 22.62 -13.13
CA PHE A 282 -4.74 21.78 -14.28
C PHE A 282 -5.63 20.56 -14.44
N PHE A 283 -6.17 20.00 -13.35
CA PHE A 283 -6.83 18.69 -13.37
C PHE A 283 -8.24 18.71 -12.79
N THR A 284 -8.61 19.74 -12.03
CA THR A 284 -9.92 19.83 -11.35
C THR A 284 -10.33 18.54 -10.62
N PRO A 285 -9.49 18.00 -9.70
CA PRO A 285 -9.75 16.70 -9.08
C PRO A 285 -10.97 16.74 -8.18
N ASP A 286 -11.75 15.65 -8.15
CA ASP A 286 -12.93 15.49 -7.28
C ASP A 286 -12.55 15.33 -5.81
N CYS A 287 -11.34 14.81 -5.56
CA CYS A 287 -10.74 14.72 -4.22
C CYS A 287 -9.22 14.72 -4.31
N ILE A 288 -8.59 15.19 -3.24
CA ILE A 288 -7.12 15.13 -3.08
C ILE A 288 -6.81 14.41 -1.77
N LEU A 289 -5.99 13.38 -1.89
CA LEU A 289 -5.43 12.65 -0.75
C LEU A 289 -4.04 13.17 -0.48
N ILE A 290 -3.77 13.49 0.79
CA ILE A 290 -2.52 14.12 1.21
C ILE A 290 -1.80 13.18 2.16
N GLU A 291 -0.52 12.95 1.90
CA GLU A 291 0.39 12.22 2.78
C GLU A 291 1.65 13.02 3.03
N SER A 292 2.24 12.85 4.21
CA SER A 292 3.55 13.43 4.53
C SER A 292 4.37 12.45 5.37
N ASP A 293 5.65 12.35 5.07
CA ASP A 293 6.63 11.62 5.88
C ASP A 293 7.32 12.52 6.94
N ARG A 294 6.99 13.83 6.96
CA ARG A 294 7.67 14.83 7.78
C ARG A 294 6.84 15.38 8.91
N PHE A 295 5.54 15.52 8.71
CA PHE A 295 4.63 16.09 9.67
C PHE A 295 3.26 15.42 9.59
N ARG A 296 2.48 15.59 10.64
CA ARG A 296 1.16 14.99 10.73
C ARG A 296 0.15 15.79 9.92
N ILE A 297 -0.62 15.08 9.09
CA ILE A 297 -1.80 15.62 8.42
C ILE A 297 -3.00 15.33 9.34
N ASP A 298 -3.51 16.35 10.00
CA ASP A 298 -4.68 16.25 10.89
C ASP A 298 -5.72 17.30 10.52
N GLU A 299 -6.86 17.25 11.17
CA GLU A 299 -7.96 18.18 10.89
C GLU A 299 -7.56 19.66 11.04
N PRO A 300 -6.80 20.10 12.08
CA PRO A 300 -6.31 21.48 12.17
C PRO A 300 -5.44 21.88 10.96
N PHE A 301 -4.57 21.00 10.49
CA PHE A 301 -3.77 21.24 9.29
C PHE A 301 -4.64 21.42 8.05
N LEU A 302 -5.59 20.50 7.81
CA LEU A 302 -6.50 20.59 6.66
C LEU A 302 -7.34 21.87 6.69
N GLN A 303 -7.83 22.28 7.85
CA GLN A 303 -8.53 23.54 8.01
C GLN A 303 -7.65 24.76 7.74
N GLY A 304 -6.37 24.71 8.13
CA GLY A 304 -5.36 25.71 7.78
C GLY A 304 -5.17 25.82 6.27
N VAL A 305 -5.04 24.66 5.59
CA VAL A 305 -4.90 24.59 4.14
C VAL A 305 -6.13 25.16 3.43
N TYR A 306 -7.37 24.84 3.87
CA TYR A 306 -8.58 25.43 3.30
C TYR A 306 -8.62 26.95 3.45
N LYS A 307 -8.19 27.50 4.59
CA LYS A 307 -8.11 28.94 4.80
C LYS A 307 -7.07 29.60 3.88
N ALA A 308 -5.96 28.92 3.60
CA ALA A 308 -4.95 29.40 2.68
C ALA A 308 -5.43 29.32 1.22
N LEU A 309 -6.08 28.23 0.82
CA LEU A 309 -6.68 28.05 -0.50
C LEU A 309 -7.72 29.13 -0.82
N ALA A 310 -8.55 29.52 0.15
CA ALA A 310 -9.53 30.59 -0.01
C ALA A 310 -8.91 31.98 -0.32
N LYS A 311 -7.61 32.16 -0.06
CA LYS A 311 -6.87 33.38 -0.43
C LYS A 311 -6.19 33.29 -1.80
N ILE A 312 -5.96 32.06 -2.30
CA ILE A 312 -5.22 31.77 -3.53
C ILE A 312 -6.19 31.57 -4.70
N LEU A 313 -7.24 30.80 -4.47
CA LEU A 313 -8.23 30.46 -5.49
C LEU A 313 -9.28 31.57 -5.66
N PRO A 314 -9.90 31.72 -6.85
CA PRO A 314 -11.04 32.58 -7.05
C PRO A 314 -12.18 32.28 -6.07
N ALA A 315 -12.97 33.28 -5.71
CA ALA A 315 -14.03 33.17 -4.72
C ALA A 315 -15.17 32.20 -5.10
N ASP A 316 -15.31 31.92 -6.38
CA ASP A 316 -16.28 30.99 -6.97
C ASP A 316 -15.71 29.57 -7.17
N SER A 317 -14.46 29.33 -6.76
CA SER A 317 -13.86 28.00 -6.84
C SER A 317 -14.62 27.01 -5.96
N ARG A 318 -14.81 25.79 -6.46
CA ARG A 318 -15.40 24.73 -5.67
C ARG A 318 -14.48 24.33 -4.50
N ILE A 319 -15.09 23.88 -3.42
CA ILE A 319 -14.34 23.29 -2.29
C ILE A 319 -13.94 21.88 -2.68
N ILE A 320 -12.63 21.63 -2.79
CA ILE A 320 -12.08 20.31 -3.09
C ILE A 320 -12.04 19.51 -1.77
N PRO A 321 -12.64 18.32 -1.70
CA PRO A 321 -12.48 17.45 -0.55
C PRO A 321 -11.02 17.05 -0.36
N LEU A 322 -10.42 17.44 0.76
CA LEU A 322 -9.09 17.01 1.19
C LEU A 322 -9.24 15.91 2.22
N SER A 323 -8.48 14.86 2.07
CA SER A 323 -8.45 13.76 3.03
C SER A 323 -7.01 13.37 3.32
N GLN A 324 -6.75 12.99 4.56
CA GLN A 324 -5.50 12.33 4.89
C GLN A 324 -5.48 10.96 4.22
N ALA A 325 -4.42 10.65 3.46
CA ALA A 325 -4.10 9.28 3.14
C ALA A 325 -3.72 8.57 4.45
N ASN A 326 -4.25 7.38 4.68
CA ASN A 326 -4.09 6.66 5.94
C ASN A 326 -2.64 6.72 6.44
N ALA A 327 -2.45 7.31 7.61
CA ALA A 327 -1.13 7.60 8.16
C ALA A 327 -0.38 6.36 8.65
N ASP A 328 -1.09 5.22 8.85
CA ASP A 328 -0.47 4.01 9.39
C ASP A 328 -1.29 2.76 8.97
N PRO A 329 -0.79 1.94 8.06
CA PRO A 329 0.40 2.16 7.22
C PRO A 329 0.15 3.17 6.09
N CYS A 330 1.23 3.74 5.52
CA CYS A 330 1.12 4.71 4.42
C CYS A 330 0.43 4.13 3.17
N ALA A 331 -0.12 5.00 2.32
CA ALA A 331 -0.86 4.59 1.13
C ALA A 331 -0.05 3.66 0.22
N ALA A 332 1.26 3.90 0.10
CA ALA A 332 2.15 3.05 -0.69
C ALA A 332 2.25 1.63 -0.13
N VAL A 333 2.37 1.46 1.20
CA VAL A 333 2.42 0.14 1.84
C VAL A 333 1.08 -0.59 1.68
N CYS A 334 -0.04 0.10 1.89
CA CYS A 334 -1.38 -0.46 1.67
C CYS A 334 -1.59 -0.91 0.22
N GLY A 335 -1.22 -0.08 -0.74
CA GLY A 335 -1.38 -0.37 -2.15
C GLY A 335 -0.47 -1.51 -2.62
N CYS A 336 0.78 -1.51 -2.17
CA CYS A 336 1.72 -2.62 -2.43
C CYS A 336 1.18 -3.94 -1.86
N ALA A 337 0.61 -3.92 -0.65
CA ALA A 337 0.00 -5.09 -0.03
C ALA A 337 -1.21 -5.61 -0.82
N ASN A 338 -2.04 -4.72 -1.35
CA ASN A 338 -3.18 -5.10 -2.20
C ASN A 338 -2.72 -5.79 -3.48
N GLU A 339 -1.72 -5.22 -4.17
CA GLU A 339 -1.18 -5.82 -5.39
C GLU A 339 -0.47 -7.15 -5.10
N LEU A 340 0.30 -7.22 -4.01
CA LEU A 340 0.97 -8.46 -3.61
C LEU A 340 -0.04 -9.55 -3.23
N ARG A 341 -1.13 -9.19 -2.51
CA ARG A 341 -2.24 -10.10 -2.21
C ARG A 341 -2.92 -10.60 -3.48
N ARG A 342 -3.13 -9.73 -4.46
CA ARG A 342 -3.70 -10.10 -5.76
C ARG A 342 -2.81 -11.10 -6.48
N ARG A 343 -1.50 -10.84 -6.58
CA ARG A 343 -0.51 -11.76 -7.20
C ARG A 343 -0.45 -13.09 -6.48
N TRP A 344 -0.34 -13.07 -5.17
CA TRP A 344 -0.36 -14.26 -4.33
C TRP A 344 -1.57 -15.15 -4.61
N TYR A 345 -2.74 -14.55 -4.75
CA TYR A 345 -3.95 -15.29 -5.07
C TYR A 345 -3.89 -15.92 -6.47
N TYR A 346 -3.41 -15.17 -7.47
CA TYR A 346 -3.21 -15.69 -8.82
C TYR A 346 -2.21 -16.85 -8.84
N ASP A 347 -1.10 -16.72 -8.13
CA ASP A 347 -0.08 -17.79 -8.03
C ASP A 347 -0.64 -19.04 -7.36
N MET A 348 -1.40 -18.90 -6.28
CA MET A 348 -2.04 -20.04 -5.59
C MET A 348 -3.05 -20.76 -6.46
N THR A 349 -3.81 -20.04 -7.26
CA THR A 349 -4.87 -20.62 -8.10
C THR A 349 -4.35 -21.09 -9.46
N GLY A 350 -3.05 -20.88 -9.77
CA GLY A 350 -2.47 -21.21 -11.08
C GLY A 350 -3.01 -20.31 -12.19
N ILE A 351 -3.58 -19.18 -11.85
CA ILE A 351 -4.10 -18.17 -12.78
C ILE A 351 -2.95 -17.25 -13.15
N ARG A 352 -2.18 -17.56 -14.17
CA ARG A 352 -1.21 -16.66 -14.81
C ARG A 352 -1.77 -16.08 -16.09
#